data_9ab2e7ae2d1543e95ce0382cdb13974a
#
_entry.id   9ab2e7ae2d1543e95ce0382cdb13974a
#
_cell.length_a   1.000
_cell.length_b   1.000
_cell.length_c   1.000
_cell.angle_alpha   90.00
_cell.angle_beta   90.00
_cell.angle_gamma   90.00
#
_symmetry.space_group_name_H-M   'P 1'
#
loop_
_entity.id
_entity.type
_entity.pdbx_description
1 polymer ?
#
loop_
_entity_poly.entity_id
_entity_poly.type
_entity_poly.pdbx_seq_one_letter_code
_entity_poly.pdbx_strand_id
1 'polypeptide(L)'
;MRAKSEGLAKQFETKAQEAVAVIEMLSDADWKKVTAAERWTVGVTAHHLSGGLEAVAGIVTGIVSGAPSRGNFTRAMLDEMNAQHAKEHAGCTRAETLALFQKGAATAFAVVRGLNDDQLAKSGTVFTDAPPMTAEQLIMLGLLGHIDEHMGSIRKTVGM
;
A
#
# COMPACT_ATOMS: atom_id res chain seq x y z
N MET A 1 -21.66 -8.49 -11.24
CA MET A 1 -22.03 -7.81 -9.98
C MET A 1 -20.83 -7.10 -9.37
N ARG A 2 -21.07 -6.05 -8.59
CA ARG A 2 -20.00 -5.22 -7.99
C ARG A 2 -20.08 -5.13 -6.47
N ALA A 3 -20.99 -5.85 -5.83
CA ALA A 3 -21.20 -5.76 -4.37
C ALA A 3 -19.92 -6.07 -3.57
N LYS A 4 -19.14 -7.02 -4.03
CA LYS A 4 -17.87 -7.41 -3.40
C LYS A 4 -16.81 -6.30 -3.52
N SER A 5 -16.64 -5.73 -4.72
CA SER A 5 -15.70 -4.64 -4.95
C SER A 5 -16.12 -3.36 -4.22
N GLU A 6 -17.39 -3.06 -4.16
CA GLU A 6 -17.90 -1.93 -3.38
C GLU A 6 -17.62 -2.10 -1.89
N GLY A 7 -17.78 -3.31 -1.35
CA GLY A 7 -17.44 -3.64 0.03
C GLY A 7 -15.95 -3.48 0.31
N LEU A 8 -15.09 -3.98 -0.57
CA LEU A 8 -13.63 -3.83 -0.47
C LEU A 8 -13.20 -2.36 -0.57
N ALA A 9 -13.79 -1.61 -1.52
CA ALA A 9 -13.51 -0.20 -1.70
C ALA A 9 -13.89 0.61 -0.45
N LYS A 10 -15.03 0.32 0.16
CA LYS A 10 -15.48 0.97 1.39
C LYS A 10 -14.56 0.66 2.57
N GLN A 11 -14.16 -0.59 2.74
CA GLN A 11 -13.18 -0.97 3.76
C GLN A 11 -11.86 -0.23 3.57
N PHE A 12 -11.38 -0.17 2.33
CA PHE A 12 -10.16 0.56 1.98
C PHE A 12 -10.29 2.06 2.31
N GLU A 13 -11.39 2.69 1.90
CA GLU A 13 -11.64 4.10 2.17
C GLU A 13 -11.62 4.41 3.68
N THR A 14 -12.28 3.58 4.48
CA THR A 14 -12.29 3.73 5.95
C THR A 14 -10.88 3.65 6.52
N LYS A 15 -10.12 2.62 6.14
CA LYS A 15 -8.73 2.45 6.60
C LYS A 15 -7.83 3.60 6.15
N ALA A 16 -8.01 4.07 4.93
CA ALA A 16 -7.25 5.20 4.39
C ALA A 16 -7.55 6.50 5.16
N GLN A 17 -8.80 6.77 5.46
CA GLN A 17 -9.21 7.94 6.26
C GLN A 17 -8.64 7.89 7.68
N GLU A 18 -8.67 6.72 8.32
CA GLU A 18 -8.06 6.52 9.64
C GLU A 18 -6.55 6.73 9.60
N ALA A 19 -5.88 6.23 8.56
CA ALA A 19 -4.44 6.42 8.38
C ALA A 19 -4.07 7.90 8.21
N VAL A 20 -4.82 8.64 7.40
CA VAL A 20 -4.63 10.09 7.22
C VAL A 20 -4.77 10.81 8.56
N ALA A 21 -5.80 10.51 9.34
CA ALA A 21 -6.03 11.12 10.63
C ALA A 21 -4.85 10.89 11.61
N VAL A 22 -4.31 9.68 11.63
CA VAL A 22 -3.13 9.36 12.46
C VAL A 22 -1.91 10.13 11.99
N ILE A 23 -1.62 10.12 10.69
CA ILE A 23 -0.44 10.82 10.14
C ILE A 23 -0.52 12.33 10.43
N GLU A 24 -1.69 12.93 10.31
CA GLU A 24 -1.90 14.35 10.61
C GLU A 24 -1.62 14.69 12.09
N MET A 25 -1.86 13.76 13.00
CA MET A 25 -1.66 13.93 14.44
C MET A 25 -0.22 13.73 14.90
N LEU A 26 0.66 13.16 14.07
CA LEU A 26 2.04 12.88 14.44
C LEU A 26 2.82 14.17 14.65
N SER A 27 3.56 14.23 15.77
CA SER A 27 4.50 15.33 16.04
C SER A 27 5.77 15.18 15.21
N ASP A 28 6.56 16.23 15.12
CA ASP A 28 7.87 16.17 14.48
C ASP A 28 8.81 15.17 15.19
N ALA A 29 8.68 15.05 16.51
CA ALA A 29 9.40 14.03 17.28
C ALA A 29 8.94 12.61 16.93
N ASP A 30 7.64 12.38 16.81
CA ASP A 30 7.08 11.08 16.40
C ASP A 30 7.55 10.68 15.00
N TRP A 31 7.62 11.65 14.09
CA TRP A 31 8.04 11.43 12.70
C TRP A 31 9.45 10.83 12.59
N LYS A 32 10.30 11.14 13.55
CA LYS A 32 11.71 10.69 13.62
C LYS A 32 11.93 9.40 14.39
N LYS A 33 10.93 8.91 15.12
CA LYS A 33 11.04 7.64 15.85
C LYS A 33 11.24 6.48 14.86
N VAL A 34 11.95 5.45 15.29
CA VAL A 34 12.25 4.28 14.44
C VAL A 34 11.31 3.14 14.82
N THR A 35 10.68 2.57 13.81
CA THR A 35 9.80 1.40 13.97
C THR A 35 10.62 0.15 14.22
N ALA A 36 10.11 -0.75 15.06
CA ALA A 36 10.79 -2.00 15.37
C ALA A 36 10.72 -3.00 14.21
N ALA A 37 9.59 -3.02 13.48
CA ALA A 37 9.36 -3.99 12.41
C ALA A 37 10.16 -3.64 11.14
N GLU A 38 10.01 -2.42 10.64
CA GLU A 38 10.66 -1.98 9.40
C GLU A 38 12.09 -1.50 9.63
N ARG A 39 12.41 -1.04 10.82
CA ARG A 39 13.67 -0.37 11.19
C ARG A 39 13.90 0.93 10.43
N TRP A 40 12.83 1.55 9.98
CA TRP A 40 12.79 2.86 9.35
C TRP A 40 12.21 3.89 10.31
N THR A 41 12.41 5.16 10.02
CA THR A 41 11.65 6.19 10.75
C THR A 41 10.17 6.04 10.46
N VAL A 42 9.34 6.54 11.36
CA VAL A 42 7.89 6.64 11.16
C VAL A 42 7.58 7.36 9.84
N GLY A 43 8.30 8.44 9.56
CA GLY A 43 8.13 9.19 8.31
C GLY A 43 8.41 8.34 7.07
N VAL A 44 9.51 7.61 7.04
CA VAL A 44 9.86 6.73 5.92
C VAL A 44 8.83 5.60 5.79
N THR A 45 8.39 5.02 6.90
CA THR A 45 7.36 3.96 6.91
C THR A 45 6.04 4.47 6.31
N ALA A 46 5.60 5.66 6.71
CA ALA A 46 4.41 6.31 6.17
C ALA A 46 4.57 6.64 4.67
N HIS A 47 5.72 7.13 4.26
CA HIS A 47 6.01 7.43 2.86
C HIS A 47 6.03 6.17 2.00
N HIS A 48 6.64 5.09 2.49
CA HIS A 48 6.62 3.77 1.83
C HIS A 48 5.19 3.26 1.64
N LEU A 49 4.37 3.29 2.68
CA LEU A 49 2.96 2.94 2.59
C LEU A 49 2.24 3.78 1.53
N SER A 50 2.47 5.08 1.54
CA SER A 50 1.81 6.01 0.62
C SER A 50 2.13 5.72 -0.84
N GLY A 51 3.40 5.49 -1.17
CA GLY A 51 3.82 5.15 -2.54
C GLY A 51 3.35 3.77 -2.98
N GLY A 52 3.21 2.84 -2.05
CA GLY A 52 2.74 1.48 -2.31
C GLY A 52 1.28 1.41 -2.77
N LEU A 53 0.43 2.33 -2.38
CA LEU A 53 -0.99 2.32 -2.76
C LEU A 53 -1.19 2.43 -4.27
N GLU A 54 -0.55 3.38 -4.90
CA GLU A 54 -0.62 3.57 -6.35
C GLU A 54 0.06 2.41 -7.10
N ALA A 55 1.19 1.95 -6.60
CA ALA A 55 1.93 0.83 -7.19
C ALA A 55 1.08 -0.45 -7.20
N VAL A 56 0.44 -0.80 -6.09
CA VAL A 56 -0.44 -1.97 -6.00
C VAL A 56 -1.66 -1.81 -6.90
N ALA A 57 -2.27 -0.64 -6.93
CA ALA A 57 -3.39 -0.35 -7.84
C ALA A 57 -3.01 -0.60 -9.30
N GLY A 58 -1.80 -0.21 -9.70
CA GLY A 58 -1.27 -0.50 -11.04
C GLY A 58 -1.10 -1.98 -11.32
N ILE A 59 -0.64 -2.77 -10.36
CA ILE A 59 -0.52 -4.23 -10.49
C ILE A 59 -1.89 -4.88 -10.62
N VAL A 60 -2.87 -4.46 -9.81
CA VAL A 60 -4.27 -4.92 -9.91
C VAL A 60 -4.82 -4.67 -11.31
N THR A 61 -4.65 -3.47 -11.82
CA THR A 61 -5.06 -3.10 -13.17
C THR A 61 -4.41 -4.00 -14.23
N GLY A 62 -3.13 -4.28 -14.09
CA GLY A 62 -2.39 -5.19 -14.98
C GLY A 62 -2.96 -6.61 -14.97
N ILE A 63 -3.24 -7.18 -13.80
CA ILE A 63 -3.85 -8.52 -13.67
C ILE A 63 -5.22 -8.55 -14.34
N VAL A 64 -6.04 -7.56 -14.06
CA VAL A 64 -7.42 -7.49 -14.59
C VAL A 64 -7.44 -7.32 -16.11
N SER A 65 -6.53 -6.56 -16.68
CA SER A 65 -6.41 -6.35 -18.12
C SER A 65 -5.72 -7.48 -18.86
N GLY A 66 -5.14 -8.45 -18.13
CA GLY A 66 -4.39 -9.54 -18.73
C GLY A 66 -3.04 -9.13 -19.29
N ALA A 67 -2.47 -8.02 -18.77
CA ALA A 67 -1.13 -7.58 -19.16
C ALA A 67 -0.08 -8.64 -18.80
N PRO A 68 0.99 -8.80 -19.61
CA PRO A 68 2.06 -9.72 -19.29
C PRO A 68 2.73 -9.34 -17.95
N SER A 69 3.24 -10.37 -17.24
CA SER A 69 3.99 -10.14 -16.00
C SER A 69 5.22 -9.26 -16.27
N ARG A 70 5.71 -8.62 -15.22
CA ARG A 70 6.90 -7.74 -15.28
C ARG A 70 8.22 -8.48 -15.53
N GLY A 71 8.17 -9.75 -15.96
CA GLY A 71 9.35 -10.59 -16.09
C GLY A 71 9.82 -11.12 -14.74
N ASN A 72 11.15 -11.28 -14.58
CA ASN A 72 11.70 -11.77 -13.34
C ASN A 72 11.65 -10.68 -12.26
N PHE A 73 10.70 -10.81 -11.33
CA PHE A 73 10.56 -9.92 -10.19
C PHE A 73 10.33 -10.75 -8.93
N THR A 74 11.32 -10.78 -8.06
CA THR A 74 11.32 -11.59 -6.83
C THR A 74 11.05 -10.73 -5.60
N ARG A 75 10.71 -11.38 -4.47
CA ARG A 75 10.61 -10.68 -3.18
C ARG A 75 11.93 -10.04 -2.77
N ALA A 76 13.07 -10.68 -3.05
CA ALA A 76 14.37 -10.10 -2.77
C ALA A 76 14.60 -8.79 -3.54
N MET A 77 14.15 -8.74 -4.79
CA MET A 77 14.21 -7.51 -5.60
C MET A 77 13.31 -6.41 -5.01
N LEU A 78 12.13 -6.77 -4.51
CA LEU A 78 11.25 -5.82 -3.82
C LEU A 78 11.91 -5.29 -2.54
N ASP A 79 12.55 -6.17 -1.75
CA ASP A 79 13.25 -5.77 -0.53
C ASP A 79 14.38 -4.77 -0.82
N GLU A 80 15.13 -4.99 -1.90
CA GLU A 80 16.17 -4.06 -2.36
C GLU A 80 15.58 -2.71 -2.79
N MET A 81 14.47 -2.73 -3.53
CA MET A 81 13.76 -1.51 -3.93
C MET A 81 13.25 -0.74 -2.70
N ASN A 82 12.71 -1.44 -1.72
CA ASN A 82 12.23 -0.83 -0.48
C ASN A 82 13.38 -0.23 0.33
N ALA A 83 14.52 -0.92 0.41
CA ALA A 83 15.71 -0.39 1.08
C ALA A 83 16.25 0.86 0.38
N GLN A 84 16.27 0.87 -0.95
CA GLN A 84 16.67 2.03 -1.73
C GLN A 84 15.70 3.20 -1.54
N HIS A 85 14.40 2.94 -1.57
CA HIS A 85 13.36 3.94 -1.28
C HIS A 85 13.56 4.58 0.10
N ALA A 86 13.85 3.76 1.12
CA ALA A 86 14.09 4.26 2.46
C ALA A 86 15.27 5.24 2.54
N LYS A 87 16.34 4.97 1.78
CA LYS A 87 17.49 5.87 1.69
C LYS A 87 17.16 7.16 0.96
N GLU A 88 16.47 7.07 -0.17
CA GLU A 88 16.11 8.21 -1.01
C GLU A 88 15.13 9.16 -0.33
N HIS A 89 14.26 8.63 0.51
CA HIS A 89 13.19 9.38 1.20
C HIS A 89 13.43 9.55 2.70
N ALA A 90 14.68 9.41 3.16
CA ALA A 90 15.03 9.59 4.57
C ALA A 90 14.62 10.97 5.12
N GLY A 91 14.62 11.98 4.28
CA GLY A 91 14.23 13.37 4.62
C GLY A 91 12.80 13.74 4.24
N CYS A 92 11.91 12.77 3.97
CA CYS A 92 10.53 13.07 3.57
C CYS A 92 9.78 13.87 4.65
N THR A 93 8.92 14.79 4.21
CA THR A 93 8.09 15.59 5.10
C THR A 93 6.70 14.98 5.26
N ARG A 94 6.04 15.33 6.36
CA ARG A 94 4.65 14.92 6.60
C ARG A 94 3.71 15.44 5.51
N ALA A 95 3.87 16.68 5.08
CA ALA A 95 3.05 17.29 4.04
C ALA A 95 3.18 16.56 2.69
N GLU A 96 4.40 16.26 2.27
CA GLU A 96 4.66 15.48 1.04
C GLU A 96 4.06 14.09 1.12
N THR A 97 4.23 13.43 2.27
CA THR A 97 3.74 12.08 2.52
C THR A 97 2.21 12.02 2.50
N LEU A 98 1.54 13.00 3.14
CA LEU A 98 0.08 13.11 3.11
C LEU A 98 -0.45 13.33 1.70
N ALA A 99 0.18 14.21 0.93
CA ALA A 99 -0.21 14.46 -0.46
C ALA A 99 -0.07 13.19 -1.31
N LEU A 100 1.04 12.46 -1.15
CA LEU A 100 1.27 11.19 -1.84
C LEU A 100 0.25 10.13 -1.42
N PHE A 101 -0.05 10.03 -0.13
CA PHE A 101 -1.03 9.08 0.40
C PHE A 101 -2.42 9.36 -0.16
N GLN A 102 -2.87 10.60 -0.12
CA GLN A 102 -4.19 11.00 -0.61
C GLN A 102 -4.35 10.73 -2.12
N LYS A 103 -3.33 11.02 -2.90
CA LYS A 103 -3.31 10.72 -4.33
C LYS A 103 -3.37 9.21 -4.60
N GLY A 104 -2.53 8.44 -3.93
CA GLY A 104 -2.50 6.98 -4.06
C GLY A 104 -3.79 6.33 -3.58
N ALA A 105 -4.37 6.80 -2.49
CA ALA A 105 -5.64 6.32 -1.96
C ALA A 105 -6.80 6.58 -2.93
N ALA A 106 -6.86 7.76 -3.53
CA ALA A 106 -7.89 8.09 -4.53
C ALA A 106 -7.79 7.18 -5.76
N THR A 107 -6.59 6.95 -6.25
CA THR A 107 -6.33 6.04 -7.38
C THR A 107 -6.74 4.60 -7.04
N ALA A 108 -6.30 4.09 -5.90
CA ALA A 108 -6.60 2.73 -5.47
C ALA A 108 -8.11 2.52 -5.22
N PHE A 109 -8.76 3.48 -4.59
CA PHE A 109 -10.22 3.45 -4.37
C PHE A 109 -10.98 3.36 -5.70
N ALA A 110 -10.64 4.19 -6.67
CA ALA A 110 -11.28 4.19 -7.98
C ALA A 110 -11.08 2.86 -8.72
N VAL A 111 -9.87 2.31 -8.68
CA VAL A 111 -9.55 1.01 -9.29
C VAL A 111 -10.40 -0.09 -8.65
N VAL A 112 -10.36 -0.22 -7.32
CA VAL A 112 -11.09 -1.29 -6.62
C VAL A 112 -12.58 -1.19 -6.85
N ARG A 113 -13.15 -0.01 -6.70
CA ARG A 113 -14.60 0.23 -6.88
C ARG A 113 -15.08 -0.11 -8.29
N GLY A 114 -14.23 0.10 -9.29
CA GLY A 114 -14.56 -0.13 -10.69
C GLY A 114 -14.62 -1.61 -11.11
N LEU A 115 -14.14 -2.55 -10.28
CA LEU A 115 -14.06 -3.97 -10.62
C LEU A 115 -15.41 -4.67 -10.45
N ASN A 116 -15.61 -5.71 -11.26
CA ASN A 116 -16.70 -6.69 -11.06
C ASN A 116 -16.13 -7.99 -10.47
N ASP A 117 -17.01 -8.92 -10.14
CA ASP A 117 -16.63 -10.19 -9.50
C ASP A 117 -15.72 -11.05 -10.39
N ASP A 118 -15.95 -11.06 -11.70
CA ASP A 118 -15.11 -11.80 -12.65
C ASP A 118 -13.70 -11.22 -12.71
N GLN A 119 -13.59 -9.91 -12.67
CA GLN A 119 -12.31 -9.22 -12.65
C GLN A 119 -11.55 -9.46 -11.34
N LEU A 120 -12.25 -9.47 -10.19
CA LEU A 120 -11.65 -9.79 -8.89
C LEU A 120 -11.09 -11.22 -8.85
N ALA A 121 -11.70 -12.14 -9.56
CA ALA A 121 -11.27 -13.55 -9.64
C ALA A 121 -10.09 -13.79 -10.60
N LYS A 122 -9.76 -12.82 -11.47
CA LYS A 122 -8.60 -12.96 -12.37
C LYS A 122 -7.30 -13.02 -11.58
N SER A 123 -6.41 -13.90 -11.99
CA SER A 123 -5.11 -14.10 -11.37
C SER A 123 -3.96 -13.75 -12.31
N GLY A 124 -2.83 -13.43 -11.72
CA GLY A 124 -1.60 -13.14 -12.42
C GLY A 124 -0.39 -13.29 -11.51
N THR A 125 0.79 -13.30 -12.12
CA THR A 125 2.05 -13.40 -11.39
C THR A 125 2.48 -12.03 -10.89
N VAL A 126 2.58 -11.88 -9.57
CA VAL A 126 3.13 -10.68 -8.93
C VAL A 126 4.63 -10.87 -8.69
N PHE A 127 5.00 -11.99 -8.08
CA PHE A 127 6.39 -12.40 -7.88
C PHE A 127 6.68 -13.69 -8.61
N THR A 128 7.83 -13.78 -9.28
CA THR A 128 8.23 -14.99 -10.01
C THR A 128 8.59 -16.15 -9.08
N ASP A 129 8.94 -15.88 -7.83
CA ASP A 129 9.25 -16.86 -6.79
C ASP A 129 8.07 -17.16 -5.85
N ALA A 130 6.86 -16.77 -6.22
CA ALA A 130 5.65 -17.01 -5.44
C ALA A 130 4.50 -17.47 -6.35
N PRO A 131 3.47 -18.13 -5.79
CA PRO A 131 2.28 -18.51 -6.55
C PRO A 131 1.55 -17.28 -7.13
N PRO A 132 0.81 -17.44 -8.24
CA PRO A 132 -0.06 -16.39 -8.76
C PRO A 132 -1.06 -15.92 -7.71
N MET A 133 -1.47 -14.67 -7.79
CA MET A 133 -2.48 -14.07 -6.93
C MET A 133 -3.67 -13.61 -7.74
N THR A 134 -4.87 -13.73 -7.17
CA THR A 134 -6.05 -13.07 -7.74
C THR A 134 -6.00 -11.57 -7.47
N ALA A 135 -6.71 -10.78 -8.27
CA ALA A 135 -6.85 -9.36 -8.03
C ALA A 135 -7.43 -9.09 -6.62
N GLU A 136 -8.41 -9.89 -6.20
CA GLU A 136 -8.98 -9.81 -4.84
C GLU A 136 -7.93 -10.04 -3.75
N GLN A 137 -7.14 -11.11 -3.88
CA GLN A 137 -6.06 -11.40 -2.92
C GLN A 137 -5.05 -10.27 -2.84
N LEU A 138 -4.67 -9.71 -3.97
CA LEU A 138 -3.73 -8.59 -4.01
C LEU A 138 -4.32 -7.34 -3.36
N ILE A 139 -5.60 -7.05 -3.56
CA ILE A 139 -6.30 -5.95 -2.89
C ILE A 139 -6.30 -6.17 -1.36
N MET A 140 -6.65 -7.37 -0.91
CA MET A 140 -6.71 -7.68 0.52
C MET A 140 -5.34 -7.62 1.19
N LEU A 141 -4.30 -8.13 0.55
CA LEU A 141 -2.94 -8.18 1.11
C LEU A 141 -2.16 -6.89 0.83
N GLY A 142 -2.21 -6.40 -0.40
CA GLY A 142 -1.39 -5.30 -0.86
C GLY A 142 -1.97 -3.91 -0.60
N LEU A 143 -3.27 -3.78 -0.38
CA LEU A 143 -3.93 -2.52 -0.02
C LEU A 143 -4.40 -2.55 1.43
N LEU A 144 -5.39 -3.35 1.77
CA LEU A 144 -5.93 -3.40 3.14
C LEU A 144 -4.88 -3.86 4.15
N GLY A 145 -4.24 -4.98 3.88
CA GLY A 145 -3.21 -5.55 4.76
C GLY A 145 -1.97 -4.66 4.87
N HIS A 146 -1.58 -4.01 3.79
CA HIS A 146 -0.43 -3.08 3.77
C HIS A 146 -0.68 -1.87 4.69
N ILE A 147 -1.88 -1.28 4.63
CA ILE A 147 -2.27 -0.21 5.56
C ILE A 147 -2.24 -0.71 7.00
N ASP A 148 -2.85 -1.85 7.28
CA ASP A 148 -2.92 -2.41 8.63
C ASP A 148 -1.53 -2.68 9.21
N GLU A 149 -0.65 -3.27 8.41
CA GLU A 149 0.72 -3.61 8.82
C GLU A 149 1.53 -2.36 9.20
N HIS A 150 1.63 -1.41 8.28
CA HIS A 150 2.48 -0.24 8.51
C HIS A 150 1.87 0.77 9.48
N MET A 151 0.56 0.97 9.44
CA MET A 151 -0.10 1.84 10.42
C MET A 151 -0.11 1.22 11.81
N GLY A 152 -0.21 -0.11 11.93
CA GLY A 152 -0.05 -0.83 13.19
C GLY A 152 1.35 -0.61 13.78
N SER A 153 2.38 -0.70 12.95
CA SER A 153 3.77 -0.45 13.35
C SER A 153 3.97 1.01 13.80
N ILE A 154 3.42 1.96 13.06
CA ILE A 154 3.49 3.39 13.41
C ILE A 154 2.80 3.67 14.75
N ARG A 155 1.55 3.21 14.91
CA ARG A 155 0.81 3.39 16.18
C ARG A 155 1.56 2.83 17.37
N LYS A 156 2.08 1.62 17.24
CA LYS A 156 2.88 0.98 18.30
C LYS A 156 4.11 1.82 18.66
N THR A 157 4.78 2.37 17.67
CA THR A 157 6.00 3.17 17.85
C THR A 157 5.74 4.48 18.57
N VAL A 158 4.59 5.12 18.30
CA VAL A 158 4.24 6.42 18.89
C VAL A 158 3.34 6.32 20.14
N GLY A 159 2.95 5.10 20.53
CA GLY A 159 2.17 4.86 21.76
C GLY A 159 0.66 5.06 21.60
N MET A 160 0.14 4.81 20.43
CA MET A 160 -1.32 4.82 20.16
C MET A 160 -1.94 3.45 20.25
#